data_eb90bc8e04ce2bc89a03b74a8bf02dbc
#
_entry.id   eb90bc8e04ce2bc89a03b74a8bf02dbc
#
_cell.length_a   1.000
_cell.length_b   1.000
_cell.length_c   1.000
_cell.angle_alpha   90.00
_cell.angle_beta   90.00
_cell.angle_gamma   90.00
#
_symmetry.space_group_name_H-M   'P 1'
#
loop_
_entity.id
_entity.type
_entity.pdbx_description
1 polymer ?
#
loop_
_entity_poly.entity_id
_entity_poly.type
_entity_poly.pdbx_seq_one_letter_code
_entity_poly.pdbx_strand_id
1 'polypeptide(L)'
;MRLPLFITILLAVVVSTALSQSPREINKTIPLKLDGHLVIDTYKGSITVTTNDKPQVEVYVKIESDDGDSRDTERDIADTEIEFHGTDQEVTIHTNYRNVERHNDHDFWDWITNPWEKSYSLPLVHYTIKMPRTAELRIKDYKSESHIEGLKSYLTFNTYKGTVDILDLNGGIDLETYKGDVRVSFTMINNDSHFETYKGKITVKVPKQTGFELRTDFGKRVEFSSDFDGEKQERDRKHHQYDYSGKFNGGGPKLEFNSDKGDIRLRTK
;
A
#
# COMPACT_ATOMS: atom_id res chain seq x y z
N MET A 1 -0.24 9.89 -82.92
CA MET A 1 0.47 10.47 -81.81
C MET A 1 -0.47 10.38 -80.61
N ARG A 2 -0.26 9.37 -79.72
CA ARG A 2 -1.12 9.14 -78.53
C ARG A 2 -0.33 9.59 -77.30
N LEU A 3 -0.81 10.62 -76.57
CA LEU A 3 -0.27 11.05 -75.30
C LEU A 3 -0.68 10.07 -74.19
N PRO A 4 0.25 9.67 -73.26
CA PRO A 4 -0.10 8.91 -72.12
C PRO A 4 -0.63 9.84 -70.98
N LEU A 5 -1.79 9.48 -70.45
CA LEU A 5 -2.43 10.13 -69.33
C LEU A 5 -1.75 9.63 -68.03
N PHE A 6 -0.98 10.48 -67.37
CA PHE A 6 -0.42 10.19 -66.04
C PHE A 6 -1.50 10.45 -64.98
N ILE A 7 -1.99 9.36 -64.39
CA ILE A 7 -2.86 9.44 -63.20
C ILE A 7 -1.95 9.52 -61.98
N THR A 8 -1.92 10.69 -61.39
CA THR A 8 -1.23 10.90 -60.10
C THR A 8 -2.17 10.48 -58.96
N ILE A 9 -1.93 9.33 -58.31
CA ILE A 9 -2.65 8.88 -57.12
C ILE A 9 -2.08 9.64 -55.96
N LEU A 10 -2.85 10.59 -55.40
CA LEU A 10 -2.54 11.30 -54.18
C LEU A 10 -2.90 10.38 -52.99
N LEU A 11 -1.88 9.75 -52.38
CA LEU A 11 -2.05 8.91 -51.19
C LEU A 11 -2.22 9.86 -49.97
N ALA A 12 -3.44 10.08 -49.53
CA ALA A 12 -3.70 10.80 -48.28
C ALA A 12 -3.35 9.91 -47.12
N VAL A 13 -2.19 10.16 -46.47
CA VAL A 13 -1.83 9.56 -45.20
C VAL A 13 -2.65 10.23 -44.12
N VAL A 14 -3.70 9.57 -43.65
CA VAL A 14 -4.43 9.96 -42.44
C VAL A 14 -3.57 9.60 -41.25
N VAL A 15 -2.81 10.55 -40.73
CA VAL A 15 -2.14 10.43 -39.43
C VAL A 15 -3.22 10.56 -38.36
N SER A 16 -3.72 9.45 -37.85
CA SER A 16 -4.55 9.42 -36.64
C SER A 16 -3.62 9.78 -35.46
N THR A 17 -3.60 11.00 -35.03
CA THR A 17 -3.06 11.36 -33.74
C THR A 17 -4.01 10.78 -32.67
N ALA A 18 -3.66 9.61 -32.13
CA ALA A 18 -4.25 9.19 -30.89
C ALA A 18 -3.86 10.25 -29.84
N LEU A 19 -4.83 11.03 -29.40
CA LEU A 19 -4.69 11.89 -28.23
C LEU A 19 -4.53 10.95 -27.01
N SER A 20 -3.31 10.55 -26.74
CA SER A 20 -2.96 9.91 -25.48
C SER A 20 -3.18 10.97 -24.41
N GLN A 21 -4.11 10.72 -23.49
CA GLN A 21 -4.30 11.57 -22.34
C GLN A 21 -2.99 11.63 -21.56
N SER A 22 -2.40 12.80 -21.46
CA SER A 22 -1.14 12.98 -20.77
C SER A 22 -1.37 12.86 -19.26
N PRO A 23 -0.68 11.96 -18.55
CA PRO A 23 -0.78 11.87 -17.10
C PRO A 23 -0.31 13.20 -16.48
N ARG A 24 -0.93 13.58 -15.35
CA ARG A 24 -0.45 14.72 -14.56
C ARG A 24 0.66 14.26 -13.64
N GLU A 25 1.78 14.95 -13.67
CA GLU A 25 2.97 14.63 -12.88
C GLU A 25 3.30 15.75 -11.90
N ILE A 26 3.71 15.39 -10.69
CA ILE A 26 4.12 16.31 -9.62
C ILE A 26 5.45 15.82 -9.06
N ASN A 27 6.43 16.71 -8.97
CA ASN A 27 7.71 16.47 -8.32
C ASN A 27 7.88 17.44 -7.16
N LYS A 28 8.20 16.91 -5.97
CA LYS A 28 8.41 17.74 -4.78
C LYS A 28 9.50 17.15 -3.87
N THR A 29 10.33 18.04 -3.32
CA THR A 29 11.27 17.72 -2.26
C THR A 29 10.92 18.50 -1.02
N ILE A 30 10.78 17.83 0.12
CA ILE A 30 10.31 18.41 1.38
C ILE A 30 11.33 18.03 2.46
N PRO A 31 11.81 19.00 3.29
CA PRO A 31 12.62 18.64 4.44
C PRO A 31 11.88 17.68 5.38
N LEU A 32 12.56 16.62 5.83
CA LEU A 32 12.10 15.71 6.85
C LEU A 32 13.31 15.23 7.67
N LYS A 33 13.26 15.41 8.97
CA LYS A 33 14.33 14.92 9.86
C LYS A 33 14.47 13.41 9.78
N LEU A 34 15.67 12.93 10.14
CA LEU A 34 15.98 11.49 10.14
C LEU A 34 15.10 10.69 11.11
N ASP A 35 14.62 11.33 12.17
CA ASP A 35 13.70 10.81 13.20
C ASP A 35 12.27 11.39 13.04
N GLY A 36 11.95 11.93 11.88
CA GLY A 36 10.63 12.50 11.58
C GLY A 36 9.59 11.44 11.21
N HIS A 37 8.40 11.92 10.83
CA HIS A 37 7.26 11.07 10.47
C HIS A 37 6.74 11.44 9.08
N LEU A 38 6.60 10.45 8.21
CA LEU A 38 5.91 10.59 6.92
C LEU A 38 4.55 9.92 6.97
N VAL A 39 3.50 10.67 6.65
CA VAL A 39 2.13 10.16 6.54
C VAL A 39 1.69 10.24 5.10
N ILE A 40 1.17 9.14 4.56
CA ILE A 40 0.57 9.07 3.22
C ILE A 40 -0.87 8.61 3.39
N ASP A 41 -1.81 9.41 2.89
CA ASP A 41 -3.23 9.12 2.89
C ASP A 41 -3.73 9.15 1.45
N THR A 42 -4.10 8.00 0.91
CA THR A 42 -4.49 7.86 -0.49
C THR A 42 -5.58 6.80 -0.65
N TYR A 43 -6.06 6.62 -1.88
CA TYR A 43 -7.20 5.76 -2.13
C TYR A 43 -6.89 4.56 -3.03
N LYS A 44 -6.38 4.80 -4.22
CA LYS A 44 -6.00 3.73 -5.16
C LYS A 44 -4.89 4.15 -6.11
N GLY A 45 -4.16 3.17 -6.62
CA GLY A 45 -3.02 3.35 -7.51
C GLY A 45 -1.85 2.50 -7.06
N SER A 46 -0.69 3.12 -6.87
CA SER A 46 0.48 2.42 -6.33
C SER A 46 1.29 3.32 -5.39
N ILE A 47 1.97 2.70 -4.43
CA ILE A 47 2.85 3.38 -3.48
C ILE A 47 4.18 2.66 -3.48
N THR A 48 5.22 3.29 -4.02
CA THR A 48 6.59 2.77 -3.96
C THR A 48 7.42 3.66 -3.03
N VAL A 49 7.92 3.09 -1.95
CA VAL A 49 8.76 3.78 -0.98
C VAL A 49 10.13 3.10 -0.93
N THR A 50 11.17 3.87 -1.19
CA THR A 50 12.57 3.48 -0.98
C THR A 50 13.22 4.41 0.04
N THR A 51 14.29 3.97 0.66
CA THR A 51 14.91 4.73 1.74
C THR A 51 16.32 5.21 1.41
N ASN A 52 16.72 6.31 2.05
CA ASN A 52 18.07 6.87 1.98
C ASN A 52 18.51 7.44 3.36
N ASP A 53 19.63 8.18 3.40
CA ASP A 53 20.14 8.82 4.63
C ASP A 53 20.07 10.35 4.59
N LYS A 54 19.27 10.92 3.67
CA LYS A 54 19.11 12.37 3.54
C LYS A 54 17.93 12.86 4.40
N PRO A 55 18.04 14.02 5.08
CA PRO A 55 16.95 14.58 5.89
C PRO A 55 15.90 15.29 5.01
N GLN A 56 15.34 14.57 4.07
CA GLN A 56 14.32 15.05 3.13
C GLN A 56 13.50 13.90 2.56
N VAL A 57 12.29 14.20 2.14
CA VAL A 57 11.44 13.33 1.32
C VAL A 57 11.45 13.84 -0.11
N GLU A 58 11.77 12.97 -1.05
CA GLU A 58 11.62 13.22 -2.49
C GLU A 58 10.36 12.47 -2.96
N VAL A 59 9.40 13.21 -3.53
CA VAL A 59 8.09 12.70 -3.93
C VAL A 59 7.89 12.94 -5.41
N TYR A 60 7.64 11.88 -6.16
CA TYR A 60 7.10 11.91 -7.50
C TYR A 60 5.70 11.31 -7.48
N VAL A 61 4.73 12.02 -8.05
CA VAL A 61 3.34 11.59 -8.17
C VAL A 61 2.94 11.60 -9.64
N LYS A 62 2.33 10.51 -10.09
CA LYS A 62 1.68 10.40 -11.40
C LYS A 62 0.20 10.15 -11.18
N ILE A 63 -0.65 10.98 -11.81
CA ILE A 63 -2.11 10.84 -11.76
C ILE A 63 -2.57 10.46 -13.16
N GLU A 64 -3.31 9.37 -13.28
CA GLU A 64 -3.83 8.87 -14.55
C GLU A 64 -5.24 8.31 -14.43
N SER A 65 -5.89 8.11 -15.56
CA SER A 65 -7.22 7.48 -15.60
C SER A 65 -7.17 6.02 -15.25
N ASP A 66 -8.20 5.53 -14.56
CA ASP A 66 -8.42 4.09 -14.34
C ASP A 66 -9.15 3.45 -15.55
N ASP A 67 -10.06 4.19 -16.19
CA ASP A 67 -10.81 3.77 -17.37
C ASP A 67 -10.51 4.72 -18.54
N GLY A 68 -9.64 4.30 -19.44
CA GLY A 68 -9.10 5.16 -20.49
C GLY A 68 -10.06 5.53 -21.60
N ASP A 69 -11.04 6.38 -21.43
CA ASP A 69 -11.57 7.25 -22.50
C ASP A 69 -12.89 7.98 -22.14
N SER A 70 -12.85 9.07 -21.39
CA SER A 70 -13.95 10.03 -21.39
C SER A 70 -13.46 11.46 -21.17
N ARG A 71 -14.21 12.46 -21.66
CA ARG A 71 -13.90 13.89 -21.38
C ARG A 71 -13.96 14.20 -19.89
N ASP A 72 -14.70 13.43 -19.11
CA ASP A 72 -14.79 13.55 -17.67
C ASP A 72 -13.46 13.15 -17.00
N THR A 73 -12.72 12.20 -17.60
CA THR A 73 -11.45 11.70 -17.09
C THR A 73 -10.34 12.75 -17.03
N GLU A 74 -10.20 13.61 -18.05
CA GLU A 74 -9.19 14.69 -18.03
C GLU A 74 -9.50 15.70 -16.94
N ARG A 75 -10.78 15.98 -16.73
CA ARG A 75 -11.24 16.85 -15.65
C ARG A 75 -11.00 16.22 -14.29
N ASP A 76 -11.28 14.94 -14.12
CA ASP A 76 -11.08 14.24 -12.86
C ASP A 76 -9.59 14.16 -12.48
N ILE A 77 -8.70 13.97 -13.47
CA ILE A 77 -7.25 14.05 -13.27
C ILE A 77 -6.84 15.48 -12.83
N ALA A 78 -7.40 16.51 -13.48
CA ALA A 78 -7.10 17.90 -13.15
C ALA A 78 -7.64 18.31 -11.77
N ASP A 79 -8.83 17.80 -11.40
CA ASP A 79 -9.52 18.08 -10.15
C ASP A 79 -9.00 17.22 -8.97
N THR A 80 -8.18 16.20 -9.23
CA THR A 80 -7.50 15.43 -8.17
C THR A 80 -6.33 16.26 -7.60
N GLU A 81 -6.41 16.59 -6.33
CA GLU A 81 -5.39 17.40 -5.65
C GLU A 81 -4.47 16.55 -4.78
N ILE A 82 -3.18 16.86 -4.81
CA ILE A 82 -2.18 16.30 -3.90
C ILE A 82 -1.77 17.39 -2.93
N GLU A 83 -2.20 17.22 -1.71
CA GLU A 83 -1.93 18.16 -0.62
C GLU A 83 -0.69 17.74 0.16
N PHE A 84 0.14 18.71 0.51
CA PHE A 84 1.36 18.52 1.29
C PHE A 84 1.31 19.43 2.50
N HIS A 85 1.27 18.86 3.68
CA HIS A 85 1.17 19.58 4.94
C HIS A 85 2.28 19.17 5.90
N GLY A 86 2.58 20.02 6.88
CA GLY A 86 3.43 19.68 8.00
C GLY A 86 4.68 20.55 8.14
N THR A 87 5.65 20.00 8.82
CA THR A 87 6.93 20.60 9.18
C THR A 87 8.08 19.68 8.79
N ASP A 88 9.32 20.00 9.18
CA ASP A 88 10.46 19.10 9.03
C ASP A 88 10.43 17.89 9.99
N GLN A 89 9.54 17.89 11.00
CA GLN A 89 9.34 16.77 11.92
C GLN A 89 8.24 15.81 11.45
N GLU A 90 7.19 16.32 10.82
CA GLU A 90 6.09 15.52 10.28
C GLU A 90 5.66 16.08 8.93
N VAL A 91 5.62 15.22 7.92
CA VAL A 91 5.13 15.53 6.58
C VAL A 91 3.93 14.64 6.28
N THR A 92 2.81 15.26 5.92
CA THR A 92 1.60 14.57 5.46
C THR A 92 1.40 14.82 3.97
N ILE A 93 1.18 13.74 3.22
CA ILE A 93 0.81 13.75 1.81
C ILE A 93 -0.61 13.16 1.73
N HIS A 94 -1.56 13.96 1.26
CA HIS A 94 -2.96 13.55 1.16
C HIS A 94 -3.46 13.67 -0.27
N THR A 95 -4.14 12.62 -0.77
CA THR A 95 -4.86 12.65 -2.05
C THR A 95 -6.28 13.12 -1.82
N ASN A 96 -6.63 14.28 -2.35
CA ASN A 96 -7.93 14.90 -2.21
C ASN A 96 -8.74 14.77 -3.51
N TYR A 97 -9.85 14.04 -3.47
CA TYR A 97 -10.78 13.82 -4.59
C TYR A 97 -12.06 14.65 -4.47
N ARG A 98 -12.17 15.60 -3.54
CA ARG A 98 -13.42 16.36 -3.26
C ARG A 98 -13.99 17.06 -4.48
N ASN A 99 -13.14 17.52 -5.38
CA ASN A 99 -13.59 18.19 -6.60
C ASN A 99 -14.05 17.20 -7.67
N VAL A 100 -13.62 15.94 -7.57
CA VAL A 100 -14.07 14.82 -8.43
C VAL A 100 -15.42 14.31 -7.96
N GLU A 101 -15.63 14.24 -6.64
CA GLU A 101 -16.87 13.78 -6.01
C GLU A 101 -17.80 14.95 -5.69
N ARG A 102 -18.42 15.59 -6.67
CA ARG A 102 -19.29 16.74 -6.46
C ARG A 102 -20.60 16.47 -5.72
N HIS A 103 -20.84 15.26 -5.18
CA HIS A 103 -22.18 14.94 -4.69
C HIS A 103 -22.29 14.13 -3.40
N ASN A 104 -21.25 13.91 -2.61
CA ASN A 104 -21.47 13.30 -1.30
C ASN A 104 -20.54 13.86 -0.22
N ASP A 105 -21.14 14.61 0.72
CA ASP A 105 -20.59 14.97 2.04
C ASP A 105 -20.50 13.72 2.94
N HIS A 106 -19.84 12.67 2.51
CA HIS A 106 -19.67 11.46 3.30
C HIS A 106 -18.21 11.27 3.71
N ASP A 107 -18.01 11.06 5.02
CA ASP A 107 -16.72 10.66 5.59
C ASP A 107 -16.22 9.37 4.90
N PHE A 108 -14.89 9.24 4.77
CA PHE A 108 -14.19 8.07 4.23
C PHE A 108 -14.78 6.71 4.68
N TRP A 109 -15.30 6.64 5.91
CA TRP A 109 -15.92 5.43 6.47
C TRP A 109 -17.35 5.17 5.97
N ASP A 110 -18.14 6.20 5.70
CA ASP A 110 -19.49 6.04 5.15
C ASP A 110 -19.46 5.44 3.74
N TRP A 111 -18.43 5.74 3.00
CA TRP A 111 -18.23 5.22 1.64
C TRP A 111 -17.77 3.74 1.63
N ILE A 112 -17.02 3.27 2.64
CA ILE A 112 -16.69 1.84 2.83
C ILE A 112 -17.94 1.01 3.12
N THR A 113 -18.95 1.60 3.76
CA THR A 113 -20.20 0.91 4.18
C THR A 113 -21.29 0.89 3.12
N ASN A 114 -21.24 1.75 2.09
CA ASN A 114 -22.23 1.84 1.01
C ASN A 114 -21.63 1.56 -0.39
N PRO A 115 -21.25 0.32 -0.72
CA PRO A 115 -20.61 -0.02 -1.99
C PRO A 115 -21.55 -0.02 -3.21
N TRP A 116 -22.81 0.36 -3.06
CA TRP A 116 -23.84 0.27 -4.11
C TRP A 116 -24.18 1.59 -4.80
N GLU A 117 -23.66 2.73 -4.35
CA GLU A 117 -23.81 3.99 -5.05
C GLU A 117 -22.79 4.13 -6.17
N LYS A 118 -23.31 4.46 -7.35
CA LYS A 118 -22.68 4.54 -8.67
C LYS A 118 -21.15 4.65 -8.68
N SER A 119 -20.54 3.61 -9.19
CA SER A 119 -19.10 3.48 -9.46
C SER A 119 -18.60 4.54 -10.46
N TYR A 120 -18.31 5.74 -9.99
CA TYR A 120 -17.35 6.59 -10.67
C TYR A 120 -15.95 6.04 -10.40
N SER A 121 -15.20 5.75 -11.45
CA SER A 121 -13.83 5.30 -11.30
C SER A 121 -12.94 6.50 -11.00
N LEU A 122 -12.54 6.68 -9.74
CA LEU A 122 -11.57 7.73 -9.35
C LEU A 122 -10.23 7.53 -10.07
N PRO A 123 -9.51 8.60 -10.42
CA PRO A 123 -8.18 8.52 -10.99
C PRO A 123 -7.21 7.68 -10.14
N LEU A 124 -6.29 7.00 -10.80
CA LEU A 124 -5.19 6.31 -10.16
C LEU A 124 -4.11 7.31 -9.78
N VAL A 125 -3.62 7.22 -8.55
CA VAL A 125 -2.51 8.04 -8.06
C VAL A 125 -1.34 7.14 -7.71
N HIS A 126 -0.23 7.34 -8.40
CA HIS A 126 0.99 6.56 -8.23
C HIS A 126 2.04 7.40 -7.53
N TYR A 127 2.46 6.95 -6.36
CA TYR A 127 3.50 7.57 -5.56
C TYR A 127 4.82 6.84 -5.71
N THR A 128 5.88 7.57 -6.02
CA THR A 128 7.28 7.11 -5.90
C THR A 128 8.00 8.01 -4.92
N ILE A 129 8.41 7.45 -3.80
CA ILE A 129 8.91 8.21 -2.66
C ILE A 129 10.28 7.71 -2.25
N LYS A 130 11.19 8.67 -1.95
CA LYS A 130 12.44 8.39 -1.25
C LYS A 130 12.46 9.17 0.06
N MET A 131 12.64 8.47 1.17
CA MET A 131 12.59 9.06 2.51
C MET A 131 13.77 8.64 3.38
N PRO A 132 14.04 9.33 4.50
CA PRO A 132 15.04 8.87 5.47
C PRO A 132 14.67 7.49 6.01
N ARG A 133 15.63 6.56 6.02
CA ARG A 133 15.37 5.17 6.46
C ARG A 133 14.96 5.03 7.92
N THR A 134 15.31 6.01 8.77
CA THR A 134 15.03 6.01 10.20
C THR A 134 13.80 6.84 10.57
N ALA A 135 13.21 7.57 9.64
CA ALA A 135 11.93 8.25 9.84
C ALA A 135 10.79 7.23 9.84
N GLU A 136 9.80 7.42 10.70
CA GLU A 136 8.61 6.56 10.74
C GLU A 136 7.72 6.79 9.52
N LEU A 137 7.06 5.72 9.09
CA LEU A 137 6.16 5.75 7.95
C LEU A 137 4.76 5.31 8.37
N ARG A 138 3.75 6.12 8.03
CA ARG A 138 2.34 5.74 8.17
C ARG A 138 1.67 5.83 6.81
N ILE A 139 0.99 4.76 6.42
CA ILE A 139 0.21 4.70 5.18
C ILE A 139 -1.23 4.33 5.51
N LYS A 140 -2.17 5.12 5.00
CA LYS A 140 -3.58 4.80 4.90
C LYS A 140 -3.94 4.70 3.44
N ASP A 141 -4.51 3.57 3.06
CA ASP A 141 -4.84 3.26 1.68
C ASP A 141 -6.14 2.46 1.61
N TYR A 142 -6.83 2.53 0.48
CA TYR A 142 -8.01 1.68 0.27
C TYR A 142 -7.71 0.49 -0.66
N LYS A 143 -7.04 0.74 -1.79
CA LYS A 143 -6.79 -0.28 -2.81
C LYS A 143 -5.58 0.08 -3.67
N SER A 144 -4.40 0.12 -3.09
CA SER A 144 -3.16 0.35 -3.85
C SER A 144 -2.28 -0.89 -3.89
N GLU A 145 -1.39 -0.93 -4.87
CA GLU A 145 -0.24 -1.84 -4.87
C GLU A 145 0.93 -1.12 -4.19
N SER A 146 1.35 -1.61 -3.04
CA SER A 146 2.36 -0.96 -2.21
C SER A 146 3.63 -1.77 -2.14
N HIS A 147 4.76 -1.11 -2.38
CA HIS A 147 6.09 -1.67 -2.25
C HIS A 147 6.96 -0.74 -1.39
N ILE A 148 7.48 -1.28 -0.27
CA ILE A 148 8.29 -0.53 0.69
C ILE A 148 9.59 -1.27 0.92
N GLU A 149 10.74 -0.59 0.81
CA GLU A 149 12.04 -1.23 0.91
C GLU A 149 13.02 -0.46 1.81
N GLY A 150 13.69 -1.20 2.69
CA GLY A 150 14.86 -0.73 3.44
C GLY A 150 14.56 0.15 4.64
N LEU A 151 13.32 0.16 5.15
CA LEU A 151 12.92 0.95 6.32
C LEU A 151 13.60 0.42 7.59
N LYS A 152 14.17 1.32 8.39
CA LYS A 152 14.83 1.03 9.69
C LYS A 152 14.14 1.75 10.85
N SER A 153 12.81 1.72 10.86
CA SER A 153 11.96 2.38 11.85
C SER A 153 10.64 1.64 11.98
N TYR A 154 9.65 2.29 12.58
CA TYR A 154 8.31 1.76 12.72
C TYR A 154 7.46 2.08 11.49
N LEU A 155 6.67 1.10 11.05
CA LEU A 155 5.70 1.23 9.96
C LEU A 155 4.29 1.02 10.49
N THR A 156 3.38 1.97 10.24
CA THR A 156 1.94 1.77 10.40
C THR A 156 1.29 1.69 9.02
N PHE A 157 0.59 0.61 8.72
CA PHE A 157 -0.01 0.39 7.39
C PHE A 157 -1.46 -0.08 7.50
N ASN A 158 -2.39 0.73 7.04
CA ASN A 158 -3.81 0.40 7.03
C ASN A 158 -4.32 0.39 5.58
N THR A 159 -4.86 -0.76 5.15
CA THR A 159 -5.45 -0.90 3.81
C THR A 159 -6.73 -1.75 3.82
N TYR A 160 -7.65 -1.47 2.92
CA TYR A 160 -8.88 -2.28 2.81
C TYR A 160 -8.71 -3.49 1.88
N LYS A 161 -8.07 -3.31 0.70
CA LYS A 161 -7.91 -4.36 -0.33
C LYS A 161 -6.54 -4.34 -1.02
N GLY A 162 -5.59 -3.57 -0.54
CA GLY A 162 -4.30 -3.40 -1.18
C GLY A 162 -3.47 -4.68 -1.22
N THR A 163 -2.55 -4.73 -2.17
CA THR A 163 -1.43 -5.67 -2.14
C THR A 163 -0.22 -4.96 -1.55
N VAL A 164 0.40 -5.55 -0.54
CA VAL A 164 1.49 -4.92 0.21
C VAL A 164 2.72 -5.82 0.20
N ASP A 165 3.84 -5.29 -0.27
CA ASP A 165 5.14 -5.98 -0.26
C ASP A 165 6.17 -5.11 0.47
N ILE A 166 6.61 -5.57 1.63
CA ILE A 166 7.57 -4.87 2.48
C ILE A 166 8.84 -5.70 2.56
N LEU A 167 9.93 -5.11 2.07
CA LEU A 167 11.23 -5.75 2.01
C LEU A 167 12.22 -5.10 2.97
N ASP A 168 13.02 -5.95 3.59
CA ASP A 168 14.18 -5.55 4.42
C ASP A 168 13.83 -4.58 5.56
N LEU A 169 12.68 -4.84 6.21
CA LEU A 169 12.25 -4.09 7.40
C LEU A 169 13.18 -4.39 8.59
N ASN A 170 13.75 -3.33 9.16
CA ASN A 170 14.52 -3.37 10.41
C ASN A 170 13.81 -2.49 11.43
N GLY A 171 12.84 -3.02 12.13
CA GLY A 171 11.97 -2.23 13.02
C GLY A 171 10.80 -3.05 13.53
N GLY A 172 9.66 -2.39 13.66
CA GLY A 172 8.37 -2.99 13.96
C GLY A 172 7.32 -2.55 12.95
N ILE A 173 6.16 -3.18 13.01
CA ILE A 173 5.05 -2.87 12.13
C ILE A 173 3.70 -3.03 12.86
N ASP A 174 2.80 -2.11 12.59
CA ASP A 174 1.37 -2.23 12.88
C ASP A 174 0.63 -2.23 11.55
N LEU A 175 0.10 -3.40 11.16
CA LEU A 175 -0.51 -3.60 9.86
C LEU A 175 -1.93 -4.13 10.00
N GLU A 176 -2.88 -3.39 9.46
CA GLU A 176 -4.27 -3.78 9.37
C GLU A 176 -4.72 -3.88 7.91
N THR A 177 -5.39 -4.99 7.56
CA THR A 177 -5.99 -5.15 6.24
C THR A 177 -7.32 -5.89 6.32
N TYR A 178 -8.31 -5.48 5.53
CA TYR A 178 -9.58 -6.20 5.48
C TYR A 178 -9.52 -7.43 4.55
N LYS A 179 -8.89 -7.30 3.35
CA LYS A 179 -8.81 -8.37 2.33
C LYS A 179 -7.49 -8.39 1.55
N GLY A 180 -6.48 -7.68 2.02
CA GLY A 180 -5.24 -7.54 1.28
C GLY A 180 -4.38 -8.81 1.25
N ASP A 181 -3.50 -8.87 0.27
CA ASP A 181 -2.39 -9.82 0.22
C ASP A 181 -1.12 -9.10 0.68
N VAL A 182 -0.57 -9.54 1.81
CA VAL A 182 0.55 -8.89 2.47
C VAL A 182 1.76 -9.82 2.53
N ARG A 183 2.91 -9.31 2.14
CA ARG A 183 4.21 -9.94 2.34
C ARG A 183 5.14 -8.99 3.07
N VAL A 184 5.71 -9.45 4.18
CA VAL A 184 6.68 -8.70 4.97
C VAL A 184 7.94 -9.53 5.16
N SER A 185 9.09 -8.96 4.85
CA SER A 185 10.40 -9.58 5.06
C SER A 185 11.21 -8.72 6.01
N PHE A 186 11.45 -9.23 7.21
CA PHE A 186 12.31 -8.56 8.18
C PHE A 186 13.79 -8.85 7.93
N THR A 187 14.65 -7.88 8.22
CA THR A 187 16.06 -8.08 8.47
C THR A 187 16.34 -8.18 9.97
N MET A 188 15.53 -7.48 10.78
CA MET A 188 15.56 -7.53 12.25
C MET A 188 14.20 -7.08 12.79
N ILE A 189 13.71 -7.77 13.82
CA ILE A 189 12.57 -7.31 14.62
C ILE A 189 13.14 -6.70 15.90
N ASN A 190 13.00 -5.41 16.09
CA ASN A 190 13.49 -4.69 17.26
C ASN A 190 12.39 -3.93 18.02
N ASN A 191 11.16 -3.97 17.50
CA ASN A 191 9.96 -3.44 18.14
C ASN A 191 8.83 -4.47 18.00
N ASP A 192 7.85 -4.41 18.90
CA ASP A 192 6.64 -5.21 18.81
C ASP A 192 5.97 -4.99 17.44
N SER A 193 5.45 -6.07 16.87
CA SER A 193 4.83 -6.07 15.54
C SER A 193 3.47 -6.74 15.61
N HIS A 194 2.48 -6.06 15.05
CA HIS A 194 1.10 -6.51 15.02
C HIS A 194 0.60 -6.62 13.57
N PHE A 195 -0.12 -7.70 13.31
CA PHE A 195 -0.74 -7.98 12.02
C PHE A 195 -2.20 -8.36 12.22
N GLU A 196 -3.09 -7.58 11.66
CA GLU A 196 -4.52 -7.83 11.71
C GLU A 196 -5.13 -7.98 10.31
N THR A 197 -5.96 -9.01 10.12
CA THR A 197 -6.74 -9.15 8.90
C THR A 197 -8.10 -9.79 9.16
N TYR A 198 -9.12 -9.28 8.49
CA TYR A 198 -10.42 -9.96 8.50
C TYR A 198 -10.45 -11.18 7.57
N LYS A 199 -9.89 -11.06 6.33
CA LYS A 199 -9.94 -12.11 5.31
C LYS A 199 -8.78 -11.99 4.32
N GLY A 200 -7.60 -11.75 4.78
CA GLY A 200 -6.43 -11.57 3.93
C GLY A 200 -5.50 -12.78 3.91
N LYS A 201 -4.45 -12.61 3.14
CA LYS A 201 -3.29 -13.49 3.20
C LYS A 201 -2.10 -12.69 3.70
N ILE A 202 -1.50 -13.14 4.80
CA ILE A 202 -0.31 -12.50 5.36
C ILE A 202 0.83 -13.50 5.38
N THR A 203 1.94 -13.15 4.75
CA THR A 203 3.17 -13.94 4.79
C THR A 203 4.28 -13.09 5.40
N VAL A 204 4.79 -13.50 6.54
CA VAL A 204 5.89 -12.84 7.24
C VAL A 204 7.12 -13.72 7.19
N LYS A 205 8.25 -13.15 6.77
CA LYS A 205 9.56 -13.80 6.75
C LYS A 205 10.46 -13.17 7.80
N VAL A 206 11.03 -14.02 8.66
CA VAL A 206 11.89 -13.62 9.76
C VAL A 206 13.23 -14.36 9.65
N PRO A 207 14.38 -13.70 9.86
CA PRO A 207 15.67 -14.42 9.88
C PRO A 207 15.67 -15.51 10.96
N LYS A 208 16.16 -16.69 10.62
CA LYS A 208 16.11 -17.89 11.47
C LYS A 208 16.69 -17.66 12.88
N GLN A 209 17.65 -16.77 13.02
CA GLN A 209 18.34 -16.48 14.28
C GLN A 209 17.64 -15.38 15.11
N THR A 210 16.58 -14.75 14.62
CA THR A 210 15.90 -13.65 15.31
C THR A 210 15.17 -14.14 16.55
N GLY A 211 15.41 -13.51 17.70
CA GLY A 211 14.63 -13.74 18.92
C GLY A 211 13.31 -12.96 18.88
N PHE A 212 12.19 -13.62 19.16
CA PHE A 212 10.87 -13.01 19.27
C PHE A 212 9.91 -13.85 20.10
N GLU A 213 8.78 -13.25 20.51
CA GLU A 213 7.66 -13.94 21.14
C GLU A 213 6.46 -13.96 20.18
N LEU A 214 6.02 -15.15 19.76
CA LEU A 214 4.84 -15.32 18.92
C LEU A 214 3.57 -15.35 19.77
N ARG A 215 2.53 -14.63 19.32
CA ARG A 215 1.16 -14.72 19.80
C ARG A 215 0.17 -14.70 18.64
N THR A 216 -0.91 -15.44 18.76
CA THR A 216 -1.97 -15.42 17.75
C THR A 216 -3.34 -15.37 18.41
N ASP A 217 -4.29 -14.71 17.72
CA ASP A 217 -5.71 -14.74 18.02
C ASP A 217 -6.47 -15.06 16.72
N PHE A 218 -6.84 -16.32 16.54
CA PHE A 218 -7.40 -16.78 15.28
C PHE A 218 -8.85 -17.23 15.38
N GLY A 219 -9.66 -16.78 14.43
CA GLY A 219 -11.00 -17.30 14.18
C GLY A 219 -10.97 -18.70 13.55
N LYS A 220 -12.16 -19.32 13.45
CA LYS A 220 -12.34 -20.72 12.99
C LYS A 220 -11.87 -21.02 11.57
N ARG A 221 -11.73 -19.98 10.72
CA ARG A 221 -11.44 -20.15 9.28
C ARG A 221 -10.08 -19.56 8.92
N VAL A 222 -9.13 -19.62 9.85
CA VAL A 222 -7.75 -19.22 9.61
C VAL A 222 -6.91 -20.44 9.34
N GLU A 223 -6.19 -20.45 8.22
CA GLU A 223 -5.14 -21.40 7.92
C GLU A 223 -3.82 -20.80 8.40
N PHE A 224 -3.22 -21.42 9.42
CA PHE A 224 -1.92 -20.99 9.93
C PHE A 224 -0.85 -22.01 9.64
N SER A 225 0.30 -21.56 9.14
CA SER A 225 1.48 -22.40 8.97
C SER A 225 2.75 -21.64 9.34
N SER A 226 3.64 -22.30 10.08
CA SER A 226 4.88 -21.71 10.60
C SER A 226 6.06 -22.65 10.39
N ASP A 227 7.21 -22.08 10.04
CA ASP A 227 8.51 -22.78 10.05
C ASP A 227 9.13 -22.77 11.46
N PHE A 228 8.48 -22.16 12.45
CA PHE A 228 8.88 -22.10 13.85
C PHE A 228 7.96 -23.00 14.67
N ASP A 229 8.53 -23.87 15.48
CA ASP A 229 7.78 -24.79 16.33
C ASP A 229 7.25 -24.06 17.57
N GLY A 230 5.97 -23.73 17.59
CA GLY A 230 5.28 -23.08 18.71
C GLY A 230 4.35 -24.03 19.44
N GLU A 231 3.92 -23.64 20.64
CA GLU A 231 2.88 -24.35 21.37
C GLU A 231 1.50 -24.01 20.80
N LYS A 232 0.72 -25.07 20.49
CA LYS A 232 -0.66 -24.93 20.07
C LYS A 232 -1.58 -25.08 21.28
N GLN A 233 -2.33 -24.03 21.58
CA GLN A 233 -3.33 -24.06 22.65
C GLN A 233 -4.74 -24.10 22.06
N GLU A 234 -5.53 -25.06 22.49
CA GLU A 234 -6.93 -25.17 22.09
C GLU A 234 -7.78 -24.25 22.97
N ARG A 235 -8.34 -23.18 22.35
CA ARG A 235 -9.16 -22.18 23.06
C ARG A 235 -10.62 -22.66 23.23
N ASP A 236 -11.18 -23.29 22.22
CA ASP A 236 -12.56 -23.80 22.23
C ASP A 236 -12.69 -25.09 21.39
N ARG A 237 -12.91 -26.23 22.10
CA ARG A 237 -13.09 -27.54 21.47
C ARG A 237 -14.32 -27.63 20.57
N LYS A 238 -15.42 -26.95 20.95
CA LYS A 238 -16.66 -27.00 20.16
C LYS A 238 -16.54 -26.24 18.85
N HIS A 239 -15.68 -25.25 18.81
CA HIS A 239 -15.55 -24.35 17.69
C HIS A 239 -14.21 -24.48 16.93
N HIS A 240 -13.34 -25.41 17.33
CA HIS A 240 -12.01 -25.66 16.75
C HIS A 240 -11.16 -24.37 16.67
N GLN A 241 -11.20 -23.55 17.73
CA GLN A 241 -10.36 -22.36 17.84
C GLN A 241 -9.03 -22.73 18.50
N TYR A 242 -7.94 -22.31 17.90
CA TYR A 242 -6.60 -22.57 18.38
C TYR A 242 -5.78 -21.30 18.35
N ASP A 243 -5.01 -21.10 19.41
CA ASP A 243 -3.97 -20.09 19.47
C ASP A 243 -2.61 -20.75 19.44
N TYR A 244 -1.66 -20.02 18.87
CA TYR A 244 -0.26 -20.43 18.86
C TYR A 244 0.54 -19.42 19.66
N SER A 245 1.43 -19.89 20.49
CA SER A 245 2.36 -19.06 21.23
C SER A 245 3.73 -19.73 21.31
N GLY A 246 4.77 -18.94 21.47
CA GLY A 246 6.11 -19.48 21.65
C GLY A 246 7.15 -18.38 21.81
N LYS A 247 8.28 -18.77 22.44
CA LYS A 247 9.49 -17.97 22.53
C LYS A 247 10.55 -18.60 21.66
N PHE A 248 11.10 -17.82 20.73
CA PHE A 248 12.10 -18.28 19.79
C PHE A 248 13.43 -17.56 20.01
N ASN A 249 14.53 -18.31 19.96
CA ASN A 249 15.89 -17.81 20.11
C ASN A 249 16.09 -16.89 21.33
N GLY A 250 15.51 -17.29 22.49
CA GLY A 250 15.62 -16.54 23.75
C GLY A 250 14.51 -15.50 23.97
N GLY A 251 13.57 -15.36 23.07
CA GLY A 251 12.51 -14.34 23.11
C GLY A 251 12.98 -12.99 22.59
N GLY A 252 12.14 -11.98 22.72
CA GLY A 252 12.38 -10.63 22.21
C GLY A 252 11.08 -9.87 21.99
N PRO A 253 11.04 -8.96 21.01
CA PRO A 253 9.81 -8.26 20.66
C PRO A 253 8.68 -9.23 20.29
N LYS A 254 7.44 -8.78 20.50
CA LYS A 254 6.25 -9.59 20.17
C LYS A 254 6.00 -9.56 18.67
N LEU A 255 5.59 -10.70 18.15
CA LEU A 255 5.04 -10.87 16.81
C LEU A 255 3.62 -11.41 16.97
N GLU A 256 2.64 -10.55 16.81
CA GLU A 256 1.23 -10.85 17.07
C GLU A 256 0.42 -10.89 15.77
N PHE A 257 -0.42 -11.93 15.63
CA PHE A 257 -1.31 -12.09 14.48
C PHE A 257 -2.75 -12.27 14.94
N ASN A 258 -3.64 -11.41 14.45
CA ASN A 258 -5.07 -11.49 14.65
C ASN A 258 -5.78 -11.68 13.30
N SER A 259 -6.67 -12.67 13.22
CA SER A 259 -7.39 -12.92 11.98
C SER A 259 -8.70 -13.67 12.22
N ASP A 260 -9.77 -13.24 11.55
CA ASP A 260 -11.04 -13.99 11.53
C ASP A 260 -11.07 -15.10 10.49
N LYS A 261 -10.45 -14.85 9.33
CA LYS A 261 -10.35 -15.76 8.18
C LYS A 261 -9.09 -15.46 7.41
N GLY A 262 -8.61 -16.44 6.65
CA GLY A 262 -7.51 -16.21 5.72
C GLY A 262 -6.34 -17.15 5.95
N ASP A 263 -5.23 -16.82 5.33
CA ASP A 263 -4.02 -17.66 5.28
C ASP A 263 -2.84 -16.87 5.88
N ILE A 264 -2.41 -17.29 7.05
CA ILE A 264 -1.29 -16.66 7.76
C ILE A 264 -0.08 -17.59 7.71
N ARG A 265 1.02 -17.09 7.21
CA ARG A 265 2.27 -17.83 7.03
C ARG A 265 3.44 -17.14 7.70
N LEU A 266 4.07 -17.80 8.66
CA LEU A 266 5.32 -17.37 9.28
C LEU A 266 6.46 -18.24 8.76
N ARG A 267 7.44 -17.62 8.10
CA ARG A 267 8.52 -18.33 7.40
C ARG A 267 9.89 -17.87 7.85
N THR A 268 10.86 -18.74 7.75
CA THR A 268 12.27 -18.37 7.86
C THR A 268 12.74 -17.70 6.57
N LYS A 269 13.62 -16.67 6.74
CA LYS A 269 14.30 -16.00 5.63
C LYS A 269 15.63 -16.68 5.34
#